data_7e004989dc7655fa84268683b36ae768
#
_entry.id   7e004989dc7655fa84268683b36ae768
#
_cell.length_a   1.000
_cell.length_b   1.000
_cell.length_c   1.000
_cell.angle_alpha   90.00
_cell.angle_beta   90.00
_cell.angle_gamma   90.00
#
_symmetry.space_group_name_H-M   'P 1'
#
loop_
_entity.id
_entity.type
_entity.pdbx_description
1 polymer ?
#
loop_
_entity_poly.entity_id
_entity_poly.type
_entity_poly.pdbx_seq_one_letter_code
_entity_poly.pdbx_strand_id
1 'polypeptide(L)'
;MAISKLEFNQLNRVLDEHTGIRLNSSKSDIMASRLSSRLRATKCTTHNKYYQLITSPDGRKELDIFIDKMTTHETYFFREQAQFEFLYQYFRGKNSRQVHIKAWSAASSTGEEAYSIAMVLDDLFYGRNWSVTGTDISPTAVEMAKEACFAMSTSQKIPKKYRRAYCLKGVDHNEGTFTVNKAIKNHCTFYVDNLLRLKNVDYSFDIIFLRNVLIYFDEIKQKAIIDNIIHRLNHGGLLFLGHSESLRKKRPGLELIQPCIYKKVRL
;
A
#
# COMPACT_ATOMS: atom_id res chain seq x y z
N MET A 1 -28.44 -10.54 2.39
CA MET A 1 -28.56 -11.81 3.16
C MET A 1 -27.71 -11.64 4.43
N ALA A 2 -28.29 -11.84 5.60
CA ALA A 2 -27.54 -11.73 6.86
C ALA A 2 -26.51 -12.88 6.96
N ILE A 3 -25.35 -12.60 7.54
CA ILE A 3 -24.31 -13.59 7.79
C ILE A 3 -24.46 -14.12 9.23
N SER A 4 -24.41 -15.42 9.41
CA SER A 4 -24.42 -16.02 10.75
C SER A 4 -23.04 -15.85 11.45
N LYS A 5 -23.03 -15.92 12.77
CA LYS A 5 -21.77 -15.84 13.54
C LYS A 5 -20.76 -16.93 13.13
N LEU A 6 -21.24 -18.12 12.79
CA LEU A 6 -20.38 -19.22 12.33
C LEU A 6 -19.75 -18.90 10.98
N GLU A 7 -20.56 -18.49 9.99
CA GLU A 7 -20.07 -18.13 8.66
C GLU A 7 -19.09 -16.95 8.70
N PHE A 8 -19.40 -15.92 9.52
CA PHE A 8 -18.48 -14.81 9.75
C PHE A 8 -17.13 -15.29 10.28
N ASN A 9 -17.11 -16.14 11.29
CA ASN A 9 -15.87 -16.65 11.88
C ASN A 9 -15.07 -17.51 10.89
N GLN A 10 -15.73 -18.32 10.07
CA GLN A 10 -15.05 -19.11 9.02
C GLN A 10 -14.40 -18.21 7.98
N LEU A 11 -15.12 -17.24 7.43
CA LEU A 11 -14.56 -16.29 6.45
C LEU A 11 -13.49 -15.39 7.04
N ASN A 12 -13.67 -14.94 8.27
CA ASN A 12 -12.69 -14.12 8.98
C ASN A 12 -11.39 -14.89 9.26
N ARG A 13 -11.48 -16.20 9.51
CA ARG A 13 -10.32 -17.06 9.63
C ARG A 13 -9.56 -17.18 8.31
N VAL A 14 -10.24 -17.37 7.19
CA VAL A 14 -9.60 -17.38 5.86
C VAL A 14 -8.89 -16.05 5.59
N LEU A 15 -9.55 -14.92 5.90
CA LEU A 15 -8.94 -13.60 5.76
C LEU A 15 -7.67 -13.48 6.59
N ASP A 16 -7.72 -13.87 7.87
CA ASP A 16 -6.55 -13.83 8.78
C ASP A 16 -5.40 -14.73 8.29
N GLU A 17 -5.69 -15.95 7.88
CA GLU A 17 -4.69 -16.90 7.38
C GLU A 17 -3.94 -16.39 6.15
N HIS A 18 -4.64 -15.71 5.24
CA HIS A 18 -4.06 -15.21 3.99
C HIS A 18 -3.45 -13.81 4.10
N THR A 19 -4.04 -12.94 4.91
CA THR A 19 -3.63 -11.52 4.96
C THR A 19 -3.04 -11.10 6.31
N GLY A 20 -3.37 -11.81 7.37
CA GLY A 20 -3.13 -11.40 8.75
C GLY A 20 -4.17 -10.40 9.29
N ILE A 21 -5.11 -9.96 8.46
CA ILE A 21 -6.18 -9.04 8.87
C ILE A 21 -7.29 -9.82 9.56
N ARG A 22 -7.71 -9.33 10.73
CA ARG A 22 -8.83 -9.91 11.47
C ARG A 22 -9.88 -8.86 11.76
N LEU A 23 -11.09 -9.09 11.26
CA LEU A 23 -12.22 -8.19 11.50
C LEU A 23 -12.82 -8.46 12.89
N ASN A 24 -13.19 -7.37 13.59
CA ASN A 24 -13.97 -7.48 14.81
C ASN A 24 -15.39 -7.98 14.47
N SER A 25 -16.02 -8.71 15.41
CA SER A 25 -17.38 -9.24 15.25
C SER A 25 -18.45 -8.17 14.94
N SER A 26 -18.23 -6.92 15.38
CA SER A 26 -19.09 -5.77 15.02
C SER A 26 -19.06 -5.43 13.52
N LYS A 27 -18.13 -5.99 12.75
CA LYS A 27 -18.00 -5.79 11.30
C LYS A 27 -18.66 -6.89 10.45
N SER A 28 -19.48 -7.76 11.06
CA SER A 28 -20.21 -8.83 10.35
C SER A 28 -21.08 -8.30 9.22
N ASP A 29 -21.82 -7.21 9.46
CA ASP A 29 -22.69 -6.61 8.45
C ASP A 29 -21.91 -5.97 7.29
N ILE A 30 -20.72 -5.42 7.58
CA ILE A 30 -19.81 -4.91 6.56
C ILE A 30 -19.32 -6.06 5.67
N MET A 31 -18.91 -7.19 6.25
CA MET A 31 -18.51 -8.38 5.50
C MET A 31 -19.66 -8.87 4.63
N ALA A 32 -20.88 -9.03 5.18
CA ALA A 32 -22.06 -9.46 4.45
C ALA A 32 -22.39 -8.52 3.28
N SER A 33 -22.35 -7.21 3.51
CA SER A 33 -22.57 -6.18 2.49
C SER A 33 -21.54 -6.29 1.35
N ARG A 34 -20.24 -6.34 1.69
CA ARG A 34 -19.15 -6.44 0.71
C ARG A 34 -19.22 -7.72 -0.12
N LEU A 35 -19.69 -8.84 0.46
CA LEU A 35 -19.82 -10.12 -0.22
C LEU A 35 -21.13 -10.28 -1.02
N SER A 36 -22.10 -9.41 -0.85
CA SER A 36 -23.42 -9.55 -1.50
C SER A 36 -23.35 -9.65 -3.03
N SER A 37 -22.46 -8.88 -3.66
CA SER A 37 -22.22 -8.94 -5.10
C SER A 37 -21.53 -10.24 -5.52
N ARG A 38 -20.64 -10.78 -4.67
CA ARG A 38 -19.92 -12.02 -4.96
C ARG A 38 -20.81 -13.25 -4.85
N LEU A 39 -21.66 -13.30 -3.82
CA LEU A 39 -22.67 -14.36 -3.68
C LEU A 39 -23.54 -14.45 -4.94
N ARG A 40 -23.97 -13.30 -5.49
CA ARG A 40 -24.74 -13.27 -6.75
C ARG A 40 -23.93 -13.76 -7.94
N ALA A 41 -22.71 -13.24 -8.11
CA ALA A 41 -21.83 -13.56 -9.24
C ALA A 41 -21.42 -15.06 -9.25
N THR A 42 -21.19 -15.65 -8.09
CA THR A 42 -20.81 -17.07 -7.93
C THR A 42 -22.02 -18.00 -7.79
N LYS A 43 -23.25 -17.46 -7.80
CA LYS A 43 -24.50 -18.20 -7.56
C LYS A 43 -24.53 -18.94 -6.22
N CYS A 44 -23.75 -18.50 -5.25
CA CYS A 44 -23.78 -19.04 -3.89
C CYS A 44 -25.01 -18.52 -3.14
N THR A 45 -25.84 -19.44 -2.66
CA THR A 45 -27.08 -19.11 -1.93
C THR A 45 -26.85 -18.82 -0.44
N THR A 46 -25.67 -19.10 0.11
CA THR A 46 -25.29 -18.84 1.50
C THR A 46 -23.80 -18.45 1.59
N HIS A 47 -23.41 -17.80 2.69
CA HIS A 47 -22.02 -17.49 2.96
C HIS A 47 -21.20 -18.77 3.21
N ASN A 48 -21.82 -19.84 3.73
CA ASN A 48 -21.14 -21.12 3.89
C ASN A 48 -20.78 -21.77 2.54
N LYS A 49 -21.67 -21.72 1.52
CA LYS A 49 -21.33 -22.19 0.17
C LYS A 49 -20.19 -21.36 -0.44
N TYR A 50 -20.18 -20.06 -0.19
CA TYR A 50 -19.12 -19.18 -0.62
C TYR A 50 -17.78 -19.50 0.08
N TYR A 51 -17.81 -19.78 1.39
CA TYR A 51 -16.66 -20.26 2.13
C TYR A 51 -16.10 -21.55 1.51
N GLN A 52 -16.96 -22.54 1.22
CA GLN A 52 -16.55 -23.79 0.58
C GLN A 52 -15.91 -23.53 -0.80
N LEU A 53 -16.46 -22.61 -1.60
CA LEU A 53 -15.90 -22.22 -2.89
C LEU A 53 -14.48 -21.64 -2.74
N ILE A 54 -14.29 -20.63 -1.92
CA ILE A 54 -12.97 -19.96 -1.79
C ILE A 54 -11.90 -20.80 -1.11
N THR A 55 -12.29 -21.88 -0.41
CA THR A 55 -11.37 -22.85 0.23
C THR A 55 -11.16 -24.11 -0.61
N SER A 56 -11.88 -24.25 -1.75
CA SER A 56 -11.67 -25.38 -2.67
C SER A 56 -10.37 -25.22 -3.48
N PRO A 57 -9.82 -26.33 -4.02
CA PRO A 57 -8.63 -26.27 -4.90
C PRO A 57 -8.81 -25.32 -6.09
N ASP A 58 -10.00 -25.28 -6.67
CA ASP A 58 -10.34 -24.44 -7.83
C ASP A 58 -10.73 -23.01 -7.46
N GLY A 59 -10.87 -22.71 -6.17
CA GLY A 59 -11.35 -21.44 -5.66
C GLY A 59 -10.32 -20.29 -5.61
N ARG A 60 -9.09 -20.51 -6.08
CA ARG A 60 -7.99 -19.55 -5.94
C ARG A 60 -8.32 -18.15 -6.46
N LYS A 61 -8.90 -18.05 -7.65
CA LYS A 61 -9.29 -16.76 -8.24
C LYS A 61 -10.35 -16.04 -7.39
N GLU A 62 -11.32 -16.79 -6.88
CA GLU A 62 -12.36 -16.20 -6.05
C GLU A 62 -11.84 -15.82 -4.66
N LEU A 63 -10.86 -16.54 -4.12
CA LEU A 63 -10.15 -16.17 -2.89
C LEU A 63 -9.43 -14.84 -3.04
N ASP A 64 -8.75 -14.59 -4.17
CA ASP A 64 -8.10 -13.31 -4.43
C ASP A 64 -9.11 -12.16 -4.49
N ILE A 65 -10.29 -12.40 -5.11
CA ILE A 65 -11.39 -11.43 -5.13
C ILE A 65 -11.97 -11.23 -3.71
N PHE A 66 -12.08 -12.28 -2.92
CA PHE A 66 -12.51 -12.19 -1.52
C PHE A 66 -11.57 -11.30 -0.71
N ILE A 67 -10.27 -11.52 -0.81
CA ILE A 67 -9.23 -10.70 -0.14
C ILE A 67 -9.38 -9.24 -0.57
N ASP A 68 -9.48 -8.97 -1.86
CA ASP A 68 -9.67 -7.63 -2.41
C ASP A 68 -10.92 -6.95 -1.84
N LYS A 69 -12.05 -7.67 -1.77
CA LYS A 69 -13.30 -7.14 -1.18
C LYS A 69 -13.20 -6.86 0.32
N MET A 70 -12.36 -7.60 1.04
CA MET A 70 -12.21 -7.45 2.49
C MET A 70 -11.16 -6.41 2.88
N THR A 71 -10.21 -6.10 2.00
CA THR A 71 -9.25 -5.02 2.18
C THR A 71 -9.87 -3.65 1.93
N THR A 72 -9.22 -2.61 2.42
CA THR A 72 -9.69 -1.22 2.23
C THR A 72 -8.62 -0.47 1.44
N HIS A 73 -9.01 0.03 0.27
CA HIS A 73 -8.12 0.68 -0.69
C HIS A 73 -8.28 2.21 -0.68
N GLU A 74 -8.55 2.81 0.49
CA GLU A 74 -8.66 4.26 0.60
C GLU A 74 -7.27 4.91 0.52
N THR A 75 -6.96 5.45 -0.65
CA THR A 75 -5.69 6.13 -0.92
C THR A 75 -5.94 7.33 -1.84
N TYR A 76 -5.01 8.29 -1.84
CA TYR A 76 -4.99 9.40 -2.79
C TYR A 76 -3.58 9.99 -2.87
N PHE A 77 -3.31 10.67 -3.98
CA PHE A 77 -2.02 11.33 -4.22
C PHE A 77 -1.68 12.32 -3.12
N PHE A 78 -0.44 12.29 -2.65
CA PHE A 78 0.10 13.20 -1.61
C PHE A 78 -0.69 13.18 -0.29
N ARG A 79 -1.30 12.04 0.07
CA ARG A 79 -1.94 11.86 1.37
C ARG A 79 -0.93 12.20 2.47
N GLU A 80 -1.35 13.08 3.44
CA GLU A 80 -0.47 13.63 4.49
C GLU A 80 0.73 14.39 3.87
N GLN A 81 0.43 15.41 3.07
CA GLN A 81 1.36 16.16 2.21
C GLN A 81 2.63 16.62 2.93
N ALA A 82 2.55 16.97 4.22
CA ALA A 82 3.70 17.42 5.02
C ALA A 82 4.85 16.39 5.05
N GLN A 83 4.57 15.11 4.95
CA GLN A 83 5.60 14.06 4.90
C GLN A 83 6.37 14.08 3.58
N PHE A 84 5.71 14.37 2.46
CA PHE A 84 6.37 14.53 1.15
C PHE A 84 7.18 15.82 1.08
N GLU A 85 6.72 16.89 1.74
CA GLU A 85 7.47 18.14 1.89
C GLU A 85 8.73 17.91 2.74
N PHE A 86 8.61 17.16 3.86
CA PHE A 86 9.76 16.76 4.66
C PHE A 86 10.75 15.92 3.83
N LEU A 87 10.27 14.92 3.07
CA LEU A 87 11.10 14.09 2.20
C LEU A 87 11.91 14.95 1.23
N TYR A 88 11.24 15.92 0.57
CA TYR A 88 11.89 16.86 -0.35
C TYR A 88 12.97 17.67 0.36
N GLN A 89 12.66 18.30 1.50
CA GLN A 89 13.62 19.12 2.23
C GLN A 89 14.80 18.30 2.78
N TYR A 90 14.55 17.08 3.23
CA TYR A 90 15.58 16.20 3.77
C TYR A 90 16.66 15.84 2.74
N PHE A 91 16.25 15.61 1.49
CA PHE A 91 17.19 15.24 0.41
C PHE A 91 17.67 16.44 -0.43
N ARG A 92 17.01 17.59 -0.35
CA ARG A 92 17.40 18.80 -1.07
C ARG A 92 18.83 19.19 -0.70
N GLY A 93 19.69 19.34 -1.71
CA GLY A 93 21.08 19.73 -1.53
C GLY A 93 22.03 18.61 -1.09
N LYS A 94 21.51 17.40 -0.79
CA LYS A 94 22.39 16.24 -0.59
C LYS A 94 22.93 15.79 -1.94
N ASN A 95 24.27 15.70 -2.03
CA ASN A 95 24.95 15.32 -3.28
C ASN A 95 24.83 13.79 -3.47
N SER A 96 23.65 13.33 -3.92
CA SER A 96 23.35 11.91 -4.16
C SER A 96 23.60 11.48 -5.61
N ARG A 97 24.32 12.27 -6.40
CA ARG A 97 24.59 11.97 -7.82
C ARG A 97 25.24 10.61 -8.07
N GLN A 98 25.82 10.01 -7.04
CA GLN A 98 26.53 8.71 -7.12
C GLN A 98 25.78 7.56 -6.44
N VAL A 99 24.70 7.82 -5.69
CA VAL A 99 23.99 6.79 -4.92
C VAL A 99 22.59 6.62 -5.47
N HIS A 100 22.21 5.39 -5.75
CA HIS A 100 20.84 5.05 -6.18
C HIS A 100 19.92 4.98 -4.96
N ILE A 101 18.96 5.87 -4.88
CA ILE A 101 17.95 5.92 -3.80
C ILE A 101 16.82 4.94 -4.09
N LYS A 102 16.63 3.99 -3.18
CA LYS A 102 15.55 3.00 -3.25
C LYS A 102 14.46 3.35 -2.25
N ALA A 103 13.25 3.56 -2.75
CA ALA A 103 12.08 3.79 -1.91
C ALA A 103 11.08 2.63 -2.00
N TRP A 104 10.38 2.36 -0.91
CA TRP A 104 9.32 1.35 -0.84
C TRP A 104 8.04 1.94 -0.24
N SER A 105 6.95 1.82 -0.98
CA SER A 105 5.59 2.03 -0.50
C SER A 105 5.02 0.67 -0.10
N ALA A 106 5.01 0.40 1.20
CA ALA A 106 4.57 -0.85 1.79
C ALA A 106 3.06 -0.76 2.10
N ALA A 107 2.24 -1.53 1.41
CA ALA A 107 0.79 -1.42 1.24
C ALA A 107 0.42 -0.21 0.34
N SER A 108 0.90 -0.26 -0.90
CA SER A 108 0.78 0.84 -1.88
C SER A 108 -0.62 1.03 -2.46
N SER A 109 -1.56 0.11 -2.18
CA SER A 109 -2.90 0.10 -2.77
C SER A 109 -2.83 0.27 -4.29
N THR A 110 -3.62 1.17 -4.87
CA THR A 110 -3.71 1.46 -6.31
C THR A 110 -2.58 2.34 -6.84
N GLY A 111 -1.54 2.60 -6.03
CA GLY A 111 -0.27 3.17 -6.47
C GLY A 111 -0.09 4.66 -6.23
N GLU A 112 -1.10 5.41 -5.78
CA GLU A 112 -1.03 6.87 -5.62
C GLU A 112 0.10 7.31 -4.69
N GLU A 113 0.36 6.57 -3.60
CA GLU A 113 1.48 6.86 -2.69
C GLU A 113 2.82 6.61 -3.38
N ALA A 114 3.00 5.47 -4.03
CA ALA A 114 4.23 5.13 -4.73
C ALA A 114 4.56 6.16 -5.83
N TYR A 115 3.56 6.59 -6.61
CA TYR A 115 3.75 7.63 -7.62
C TYR A 115 3.99 9.02 -7.01
N SER A 116 3.40 9.32 -5.85
CA SER A 116 3.71 10.57 -5.13
C SER A 116 5.17 10.61 -4.66
N ILE A 117 5.69 9.49 -4.13
CA ILE A 117 7.11 9.33 -3.79
C ILE A 117 7.96 9.53 -5.05
N ALA A 118 7.61 8.85 -6.15
CA ALA A 118 8.33 8.91 -7.41
C ALA A 118 8.42 10.33 -7.97
N MET A 119 7.33 11.10 -7.96
CA MET A 119 7.32 12.50 -8.38
C MET A 119 8.26 13.38 -7.55
N VAL A 120 8.34 13.15 -6.24
CA VAL A 120 9.25 13.87 -5.34
C VAL A 120 10.71 13.49 -5.63
N LEU A 121 10.99 12.22 -5.83
CA LEU A 121 12.35 11.75 -6.12
C LEU A 121 12.84 12.22 -7.50
N ASP A 122 11.96 12.25 -8.50
CA ASP A 122 12.31 12.76 -9.82
C ASP A 122 12.64 14.25 -9.80
N ASP A 123 11.87 15.04 -9.08
CA ASP A 123 12.12 16.47 -8.87
C ASP A 123 13.47 16.74 -8.13
N LEU A 124 13.86 15.83 -7.24
CA LEU A 124 15.12 15.91 -6.49
C LEU A 124 16.33 15.45 -7.30
N PHE A 125 16.18 14.39 -8.09
CA PHE A 125 17.30 13.67 -8.71
C PHE A 125 17.30 13.76 -10.25
N TYR A 126 16.39 14.54 -10.83
CA TYR A 126 16.35 14.84 -12.26
C TYR A 126 16.32 13.57 -13.15
N GLY A 127 15.44 12.63 -12.82
CA GLY A 127 15.23 11.40 -13.58
C GLY A 127 16.33 10.35 -13.44
N ARG A 128 17.24 10.49 -12.47
CA ARG A 128 18.39 9.58 -12.34
C ARG A 128 18.55 9.07 -10.92
N ASN A 129 19.08 7.83 -10.81
CA ASN A 129 19.53 7.25 -9.55
C ASN A 129 18.45 7.13 -8.46
N TRP A 130 17.22 6.79 -8.85
CA TRP A 130 16.17 6.45 -7.90
C TRP A 130 15.24 5.36 -8.46
N SER A 131 14.58 4.64 -7.57
CA SER A 131 13.51 3.70 -7.91
C SER A 131 12.50 3.61 -6.77
N VAL A 132 11.26 3.26 -7.11
CA VAL A 132 10.18 3.03 -6.14
C VAL A 132 9.62 1.63 -6.33
N THR A 133 9.53 0.88 -5.25
CA THR A 133 8.81 -0.39 -5.19
C THR A 133 7.49 -0.16 -4.47
N GLY A 134 6.38 -0.59 -5.05
CA GLY A 134 5.09 -0.69 -4.39
C GLY A 134 4.74 -2.15 -4.10
N THR A 135 4.23 -2.44 -2.92
CA THR A 135 3.69 -3.78 -2.63
C THR A 135 2.31 -3.67 -2.00
N ASP A 136 1.41 -4.57 -2.36
CA ASP A 136 0.10 -4.70 -1.73
C ASP A 136 -0.31 -6.17 -1.65
N ILE A 137 -1.23 -6.49 -0.75
CA ILE A 137 -1.78 -7.84 -0.61
C ILE A 137 -2.82 -8.15 -1.68
N SER A 138 -3.45 -7.13 -2.27
CA SER A 138 -4.47 -7.23 -3.31
C SER A 138 -3.86 -7.30 -4.70
N PRO A 139 -4.02 -8.41 -5.44
CA PRO A 139 -3.61 -8.49 -6.83
C PRO A 139 -4.29 -7.42 -7.71
N THR A 140 -5.57 -7.14 -7.47
CA THR A 140 -6.33 -6.12 -8.21
C THR A 140 -5.73 -4.73 -8.03
N ALA A 141 -5.39 -4.35 -6.79
CA ALA A 141 -4.77 -3.06 -6.51
C ALA A 141 -3.39 -2.94 -7.18
N VAL A 142 -2.60 -4.02 -7.16
CA VAL A 142 -1.29 -4.06 -7.82
C VAL A 142 -1.41 -3.89 -9.33
N GLU A 143 -2.38 -4.53 -9.98
CA GLU A 143 -2.59 -4.35 -11.42
C GLU A 143 -3.04 -2.92 -11.75
N MET A 144 -3.96 -2.33 -10.98
CA MET A 144 -4.34 -0.92 -11.13
C MET A 144 -3.14 0.03 -10.94
N ALA A 145 -2.25 -0.26 -9.99
CA ALA A 145 -1.03 0.50 -9.78
C ALA A 145 -0.09 0.42 -11.00
N LYS A 146 0.06 -0.76 -11.63
CA LYS A 146 0.85 -0.94 -12.85
C LYS A 146 0.26 -0.19 -14.06
N GLU A 147 -1.06 -0.23 -14.22
CA GLU A 147 -1.76 0.53 -15.26
C GLU A 147 -1.56 2.03 -15.10
N ALA A 148 -1.51 2.51 -13.87
CA ALA A 148 -1.35 3.93 -13.54
C ALA A 148 -2.39 4.82 -14.24
N CYS A 149 -3.63 4.35 -14.31
CA CYS A 149 -4.75 5.08 -14.88
C CYS A 149 -5.71 5.50 -13.75
N PHE A 150 -5.88 6.79 -13.57
CA PHE A 150 -6.60 7.38 -12.43
C PHE A 150 -7.73 8.28 -12.90
N ALA A 151 -8.80 8.39 -12.11
CA ALA A 151 -9.89 9.32 -12.38
C ALA A 151 -9.38 10.78 -12.34
N MET A 152 -9.77 11.60 -13.30
CA MET A 152 -9.35 13.00 -13.40
C MET A 152 -9.66 13.82 -12.14
N SER A 153 -10.76 13.49 -11.45
CA SER A 153 -11.15 14.14 -10.18
C SER A 153 -10.10 14.01 -9.09
N THR A 154 -9.32 12.92 -9.06
CA THR A 154 -8.26 12.70 -8.05
C THR A 154 -7.01 13.53 -8.32
N SER A 155 -6.83 14.04 -9.53
CA SER A 155 -5.67 14.85 -9.94
C SER A 155 -5.54 16.17 -9.13
N GLN A 156 -6.64 16.66 -8.57
CA GLN A 156 -6.64 17.89 -7.75
C GLN A 156 -5.85 17.75 -6.46
N LYS A 157 -5.64 16.51 -5.97
CA LYS A 157 -4.80 16.22 -4.80
C LYS A 157 -3.30 16.33 -5.10
N ILE A 158 -2.92 16.29 -6.38
CA ILE A 158 -1.51 16.41 -6.80
C ILE A 158 -1.12 17.89 -6.81
N PRO A 159 -0.02 18.30 -6.12
CA PRO A 159 0.48 19.66 -6.19
C PRO A 159 0.69 20.10 -7.62
N LYS A 160 0.30 21.35 -7.93
CA LYS A 160 0.24 21.88 -9.30
C LYS A 160 1.55 21.69 -10.10
N LYS A 161 2.71 21.82 -9.43
CA LYS A 161 4.03 21.60 -10.06
C LYS A 161 4.19 20.17 -10.58
N TYR A 162 3.85 19.17 -9.76
CA TYR A 162 3.97 17.75 -10.11
C TYR A 162 2.92 17.32 -11.13
N ARG A 163 1.68 17.82 -10.97
CA ARG A 163 0.62 17.54 -11.94
C ARG A 163 0.98 18.01 -13.34
N ARG A 164 1.57 19.22 -13.47
CA ARG A 164 2.01 19.76 -14.77
C ARG A 164 3.20 19.00 -15.35
N ALA A 165 4.13 18.56 -14.52
CA ALA A 165 5.36 17.92 -14.97
C ALA A 165 5.15 16.43 -15.33
N TYR A 166 4.27 15.73 -14.59
CA TYR A 166 4.25 14.28 -14.61
C TYR A 166 2.91 13.64 -15.02
N CYS A 167 1.81 14.39 -15.09
CA CYS A 167 0.50 13.82 -15.42
C CYS A 167 0.10 14.15 -16.86
N LEU A 168 -0.41 13.13 -17.55
CA LEU A 168 -0.93 13.22 -18.91
C LEU A 168 -2.43 12.99 -18.87
N LYS A 169 -3.19 13.96 -19.39
CA LYS A 169 -4.66 13.88 -19.49
C LYS A 169 -5.05 12.81 -20.52
N GLY A 170 -6.01 11.98 -20.17
CA GLY A 170 -6.64 11.04 -21.11
C GLY A 170 -7.45 11.77 -22.18
N VAL A 171 -7.42 11.21 -23.38
CA VAL A 171 -8.17 11.68 -24.55
C VAL A 171 -8.98 10.53 -25.14
N ASP A 172 -9.96 10.83 -25.98
CA ASP A 172 -10.83 9.85 -26.62
C ASP A 172 -11.47 8.87 -25.62
N HIS A 173 -11.24 7.58 -25.79
CA HIS A 173 -11.78 6.51 -24.92
C HIS A 173 -11.26 6.56 -23.48
N ASN A 174 -10.19 7.32 -23.21
CA ASN A 174 -9.65 7.57 -21.87
C ASN A 174 -10.08 8.94 -21.29
N GLU A 175 -11.05 9.63 -21.90
CA GLU A 175 -11.55 10.89 -21.36
C GLU A 175 -12.07 10.72 -19.93
N GLY A 176 -11.87 11.73 -19.08
CA GLY A 176 -12.20 11.65 -17.64
C GLY A 176 -11.13 10.97 -16.79
N THR A 177 -10.03 10.52 -17.39
CA THR A 177 -8.89 9.94 -16.68
C THR A 177 -7.60 10.74 -16.89
N PHE A 178 -6.58 10.38 -16.12
CA PHE A 178 -5.20 10.78 -16.37
C PHE A 178 -4.25 9.62 -16.05
N THR A 179 -3.05 9.67 -16.59
CA THR A 179 -1.99 8.73 -16.28
C THR A 179 -0.71 9.47 -15.88
N VAL A 180 0.19 8.77 -15.20
CA VAL A 180 1.54 9.27 -14.92
C VAL A 180 2.43 9.02 -16.15
N ASN A 181 3.32 9.94 -16.49
CA ASN A 181 4.17 9.83 -17.67
C ASN A 181 5.16 8.65 -17.56
N LYS A 182 5.70 8.22 -18.71
CA LYS A 182 6.61 7.07 -18.79
C LYS A 182 7.91 7.26 -17.98
N ALA A 183 8.41 8.49 -17.87
CA ALA A 183 9.62 8.77 -17.11
C ALA A 183 9.46 8.35 -15.64
N ILE A 184 8.30 8.65 -15.04
CA ILE A 184 7.99 8.21 -13.67
C ILE A 184 7.69 6.70 -13.62
N LYS A 185 6.81 6.20 -14.53
CA LYS A 185 6.39 4.79 -14.51
C LYS A 185 7.57 3.81 -14.62
N ASN A 186 8.55 4.12 -15.44
CA ASN A 186 9.71 3.24 -15.68
C ASN A 186 10.61 3.05 -14.42
N HIS A 187 10.49 3.91 -13.43
CA HIS A 187 11.21 3.82 -12.15
C HIS A 187 10.36 3.18 -11.04
N CYS A 188 9.11 2.80 -11.34
CA CYS A 188 8.19 2.19 -10.37
C CYS A 188 7.96 0.72 -10.72
N THR A 189 8.03 -0.16 -9.72
CA THR A 189 7.70 -1.58 -9.85
C THR A 189 6.70 -1.98 -8.78
N PHE A 190 5.76 -2.88 -9.13
CA PHE A 190 4.70 -3.28 -8.21
C PHE A 190 4.60 -4.79 -8.10
N TYR A 191 4.47 -5.30 -6.87
CA TYR A 191 4.38 -6.72 -6.56
C TYR A 191 3.24 -7.00 -5.58
N VAL A 192 2.61 -8.16 -5.74
CA VAL A 192 1.73 -8.70 -4.70
C VAL A 192 2.61 -9.27 -3.60
N ASP A 193 2.49 -8.73 -2.37
CA ASP A 193 3.26 -9.23 -1.23
C ASP A 193 2.50 -9.05 0.09
N ASN A 194 2.85 -9.87 1.08
CA ASN A 194 2.26 -9.83 2.41
C ASN A 194 3.30 -9.31 3.42
N LEU A 195 2.99 -8.21 4.11
CA LEU A 195 3.89 -7.56 5.08
C LEU A 195 4.36 -8.49 6.23
N LEU A 196 3.57 -9.52 6.55
CA LEU A 196 3.94 -10.54 7.55
C LEU A 196 4.86 -11.62 6.98
N ARG A 197 4.83 -11.85 5.65
CA ARG A 197 5.53 -12.96 4.97
C ARG A 197 6.06 -12.47 3.62
N LEU A 198 6.96 -11.50 3.66
CA LEU A 198 7.55 -10.89 2.47
C LEU A 198 8.32 -11.92 1.63
N LYS A 199 8.03 -11.95 0.34
CA LYS A 199 8.63 -12.87 -0.64
C LYS A 199 9.33 -12.16 -1.79
N ASN A 200 8.78 -11.02 -2.21
CA ASN A 200 9.22 -10.30 -3.41
C ASN A 200 10.11 -9.09 -3.07
N VAL A 201 10.32 -8.82 -1.78
CA VAL A 201 11.12 -7.70 -1.28
C VAL A 201 12.17 -8.23 -0.32
N ASP A 202 13.32 -8.65 -0.85
CA ASP A 202 14.45 -9.21 -0.09
C ASP A 202 15.67 -8.29 -0.01
N TYR A 203 15.60 -7.11 -0.60
CA TYR A 203 16.65 -6.08 -0.59
C TYR A 203 16.28 -4.89 0.31
N SER A 204 17.27 -4.04 0.60
CA SER A 204 17.11 -2.91 1.52
C SER A 204 16.78 -1.61 0.79
N PHE A 205 16.14 -0.68 1.53
CA PHE A 205 15.65 0.61 1.05
C PHE A 205 16.20 1.77 1.88
N ASP A 206 16.31 2.93 1.25
CA ASP A 206 16.69 4.18 1.91
C ASP A 206 15.48 4.92 2.46
N ILE A 207 14.30 4.66 1.90
CA ILE A 207 13.03 5.29 2.24
C ILE A 207 11.96 4.21 2.26
N ILE A 208 11.22 4.08 3.38
CA ILE A 208 10.06 3.20 3.46
C ILE A 208 8.85 4.01 3.96
N PHE A 209 7.75 3.94 3.21
CA PHE A 209 6.43 4.40 3.62
C PHE A 209 5.61 3.18 4.03
N LEU A 210 5.23 3.11 5.31
CA LEU A 210 4.33 2.11 5.88
C LEU A 210 3.19 2.85 6.55
N ARG A 211 2.18 3.22 5.79
CA ARG A 211 1.17 4.19 6.21
C ARG A 211 -0.25 3.65 6.09
N ASN A 212 -1.05 3.95 7.12
CA ASN A 212 -2.48 3.65 7.16
C ASN A 212 -2.82 2.15 6.97
N VAL A 213 -1.92 1.27 7.37
CA VAL A 213 -2.04 -0.19 7.23
C VAL A 213 -1.92 -0.93 8.56
N LEU A 214 -1.12 -0.43 9.52
CA LEU A 214 -0.94 -1.08 10.82
C LEU A 214 -2.25 -1.13 11.64
N ILE A 215 -3.16 -0.20 11.38
CA ILE A 215 -4.47 -0.12 12.03
C ILE A 215 -5.35 -1.37 11.84
N TYR A 216 -5.04 -2.21 10.88
CA TYR A 216 -5.77 -3.45 10.57
C TYR A 216 -5.23 -4.67 11.32
N PHE A 217 -4.11 -4.54 12.04
CA PHE A 217 -3.42 -5.64 12.70
C PHE A 217 -3.44 -5.50 14.23
N ASP A 218 -3.44 -6.63 14.91
CA ASP A 218 -3.19 -6.69 16.35
C ASP A 218 -1.73 -6.34 16.70
N GLU A 219 -1.44 -6.11 17.99
CA GLU A 219 -0.12 -5.67 18.45
C GLU A 219 1.01 -6.66 18.13
N ILE A 220 0.73 -7.97 18.11
CA ILE A 220 1.73 -9.00 17.80
C ILE A 220 2.12 -8.91 16.33
N LYS A 221 1.14 -8.79 15.44
CA LYS A 221 1.36 -8.66 14.00
C LYS A 221 1.96 -7.31 13.64
N GLN A 222 1.51 -6.21 14.28
CA GLN A 222 2.14 -4.91 14.12
C GLN A 222 3.64 -4.97 14.44
N LYS A 223 4.00 -5.63 15.56
CA LYS A 223 5.40 -5.82 15.93
C LYS A 223 6.16 -6.58 14.84
N ALA A 224 5.63 -7.70 14.37
CA ALA A 224 6.27 -8.52 13.34
C ALA A 224 6.45 -7.74 12.02
N ILE A 225 5.44 -6.97 11.59
CA ILE A 225 5.52 -6.11 10.41
C ILE A 225 6.63 -5.06 10.58
N ILE A 226 6.63 -4.33 11.70
CA ILE A 226 7.66 -3.32 11.97
C ILE A 226 9.06 -3.92 11.98
N ASP A 227 9.24 -5.11 12.58
CA ASP A 227 10.55 -5.79 12.60
C ASP A 227 10.99 -6.16 11.16
N ASN A 228 10.07 -6.64 10.31
CA ASN A 228 10.32 -6.90 8.88
C ASN A 228 10.73 -5.63 8.12
N ILE A 229 10.07 -4.50 8.40
CA ILE A 229 10.35 -3.20 7.79
C ILE A 229 11.72 -2.66 8.21
N ILE A 230 12.03 -2.69 9.53
CA ILE A 230 13.32 -2.22 10.06
C ILE A 230 14.47 -3.05 9.48
N HIS A 231 14.26 -4.37 9.31
CA HIS A 231 15.29 -5.22 8.71
C HIS A 231 15.64 -4.76 7.29
N ARG A 232 14.66 -4.31 6.51
CA ARG A 232 14.82 -3.85 5.13
C ARG A 232 15.15 -2.37 4.98
N LEU A 233 15.23 -1.62 6.05
CA LEU A 233 15.63 -0.22 6.03
C LEU A 233 17.15 -0.12 6.15
N ASN A 234 17.81 0.63 5.27
CA ASN A 234 19.25 0.92 5.34
C ASN A 234 19.58 1.76 6.57
N HIS A 235 20.82 1.67 7.08
CA HIS A 235 21.31 2.62 8.07
C HIS A 235 21.26 4.04 7.51
N GLY A 236 20.74 4.97 8.31
CA GLY A 236 20.48 6.34 7.88
C GLY A 236 19.21 6.52 7.06
N GLY A 237 18.53 5.42 6.70
CA GLY A 237 17.26 5.43 5.96
C GLY A 237 16.08 5.93 6.78
N LEU A 238 15.02 6.35 6.11
CA LEU A 238 13.83 6.97 6.68
C LEU A 238 12.62 6.03 6.62
N LEU A 239 11.92 5.90 7.75
CA LEU A 239 10.63 5.22 7.85
C LEU A 239 9.54 6.27 8.11
N PHE A 240 8.51 6.28 7.26
CA PHE A 240 7.32 7.12 7.38
C PHE A 240 6.13 6.23 7.80
N LEU A 241 5.46 6.61 8.88
CA LEU A 241 4.20 6.00 9.33
C LEU A 241 3.04 6.96 9.11
N GLY A 242 1.81 6.45 9.04
CA GLY A 242 0.60 7.29 8.97
C GLY A 242 0.37 8.06 10.28
N HIS A 243 -0.34 9.18 10.23
CA HIS A 243 -0.55 10.07 11.38
C HIS A 243 -1.25 9.38 12.57
N SER A 244 -2.10 8.40 12.33
CA SER A 244 -2.73 7.59 13.38
C SER A 244 -1.86 6.43 13.87
N GLU A 245 -0.67 6.26 13.31
CA GLU A 245 0.23 5.15 13.56
C GLU A 245 1.53 5.67 14.18
N SER A 246 1.75 5.34 15.43
CA SER A 246 3.01 5.68 16.11
C SER A 246 3.61 4.42 16.73
N LEU A 247 4.92 4.36 16.79
CA LEU A 247 5.59 3.31 17.53
C LEU A 247 5.36 3.55 19.02
N ARG A 248 4.42 2.82 19.62
CA ARG A 248 4.01 2.98 21.04
C ARG A 248 5.17 2.80 22.03
N LYS A 249 6.24 2.12 21.63
CA LYS A 249 7.46 1.92 22.42
C LYS A 249 8.67 2.33 21.61
N LYS A 250 9.67 2.93 22.28
CA LYS A 250 10.98 3.17 21.66
C LYS A 250 11.51 1.87 21.07
N ARG A 251 11.92 1.91 19.81
CA ARG A 251 12.55 0.77 19.13
C ARG A 251 14.05 1.03 19.06
N PRO A 252 14.88 0.12 19.59
CA PRO A 252 16.32 0.19 19.39
C PRO A 252 16.65 0.30 17.89
N GLY A 253 17.58 1.17 17.52
CA GLY A 253 17.95 1.40 16.13
C GLY A 253 17.02 2.31 15.32
N LEU A 254 15.96 2.88 15.93
CA LEU A 254 15.15 3.93 15.31
C LEU A 254 15.14 5.20 16.18
N GLU A 255 15.48 6.31 15.56
CA GLU A 255 15.41 7.66 16.11
C GLU A 255 14.19 8.39 15.53
N LEU A 256 13.35 8.98 16.39
CA LEU A 256 12.23 9.82 15.96
C LEU A 256 12.79 11.18 15.53
N ILE A 257 12.62 11.56 14.27
CA ILE A 257 13.07 12.86 13.73
C ILE A 257 11.93 13.88 13.77
N GLN A 258 10.73 13.45 13.38
CA GLN A 258 9.49 14.22 13.43
C GLN A 258 8.34 13.27 13.75
N PRO A 259 7.15 13.76 14.14
CA PRO A 259 5.98 12.91 14.34
C PRO A 259 5.79 11.94 13.17
N CYS A 260 5.73 10.64 13.46
CA CYS A 260 5.58 9.55 12.49
C CYS A 260 6.73 9.39 11.47
N ILE A 261 7.88 10.06 11.66
CA ILE A 261 9.06 9.93 10.79
C ILE A 261 10.26 9.49 11.64
N TYR A 262 10.83 8.37 11.28
CA TYR A 262 11.94 7.74 12.01
C TYR A 262 13.15 7.56 11.09
N LYS A 263 14.33 7.62 11.67
CA LYS A 263 15.60 7.32 10.99
C LYS A 263 16.23 6.09 11.61
N LYS A 264 16.71 5.17 10.78
CA LYS A 264 17.50 4.03 11.27
C LYS A 264 18.91 4.48 11.64
N VAL A 265 19.27 4.28 12.90
CA VAL A 265 20.60 4.57 13.45
C VAL A 265 21.33 3.27 13.77
N ARG A 266 22.66 3.33 13.88
CA ARG A 266 23.47 2.19 14.38
C ARG A 266 23.14 1.99 15.86
N LEU A 267 23.01 0.74 16.27
CA LEU A 267 22.97 0.36 17.67
C LEU A 267 24.34 0.48 18.30
#